data_215f640eeef7049288aa2996aa1857c2
#
_entry.id   215f640eeef7049288aa2996aa1857c2
#
_cell.length_a   1.000
_cell.length_b   1.000
_cell.length_c   1.000
_cell.angle_alpha   90.00
_cell.angle_beta   90.00
_cell.angle_gamma   90.00
#
_symmetry.space_group_name_H-M   'P 1'
#
loop_
_entity.id
_entity.type
_entity.pdbx_description
1 polymer ?
#
loop_
_entity_poly.entity_id
_entity_poly.type
_entity_poly.pdbx_seq_one_letter_code
_entity_poly.pdbx_strand_id
1 'polypeptide(L)'
;MPRPPRKLRPQGQITRGKTARNRLRRVDNFLCLYDPALIRQPDPPGQVSWYVDLGYGEEAFTALESAERLRRLNPALPVLGVEIDPDRVERALPYEDSLTRFRLGGFNLPLLPGESARLIRAFNVLRQYEESEVQDALLTLGEQLIPGGRIIEGTSDPFGRIWVANLLRKQADGELWVEGLLFSTNFRWGFEPAIFQPRLPKNFIHRMLPGETIDAFMSAWKGAALATIGVRTLGLRQWFIASALALRELGWPVETRKRPLRQGYLLWKRSGRVRDGALFRDLPA
;
A
#
# COMPACT_ATOMS: atom_id res chain seq x y z
N MET A 1 -9.79 42.54 4.11
CA MET A 1 -10.06 41.12 4.37
C MET A 1 -9.10 40.28 3.52
N PRO A 2 -8.31 39.35 4.07
CA PRO A 2 -7.47 38.49 3.28
C PRO A 2 -8.37 37.59 2.40
N ARG A 3 -7.98 37.44 1.11
CA ARG A 3 -8.67 36.52 0.20
C ARG A 3 -8.66 35.10 0.79
N PRO A 4 -9.80 34.36 0.75
CA PRO A 4 -9.81 32.98 1.19
C PRO A 4 -8.77 32.21 0.39
N PRO A 5 -8.07 31.25 1.01
CA PRO A 5 -7.06 30.45 0.33
C PRO A 5 -7.69 29.77 -0.88
N ARG A 6 -7.04 29.90 -2.04
CA ARG A 6 -7.48 29.29 -3.30
C ARG A 6 -7.63 27.79 -3.06
N LYS A 7 -8.85 27.25 -3.13
CA LYS A 7 -9.08 25.79 -3.00
C LYS A 7 -8.18 25.11 -4.05
N LEU A 8 -7.18 24.40 -3.60
CA LEU A 8 -6.30 23.61 -4.46
C LEU A 8 -7.19 22.63 -5.24
N ARG A 9 -7.08 22.67 -6.58
CA ARG A 9 -7.79 21.70 -7.42
C ARG A 9 -7.23 20.30 -7.13
N PRO A 10 -8.07 19.28 -6.87
CA PRO A 10 -7.60 17.91 -6.69
C PRO A 10 -6.74 17.43 -7.85
N GLN A 11 -5.60 16.81 -7.56
CA GLN A 11 -4.73 16.20 -8.56
C GLN A 11 -5.04 14.71 -8.65
N GLY A 12 -5.44 14.26 -9.84
CA GLY A 12 -5.74 12.87 -10.10
C GLY A 12 -6.93 12.68 -11.01
N GLN A 13 -7.37 11.42 -11.14
CA GLN A 13 -8.48 11.00 -11.99
C GLN A 13 -9.49 10.19 -11.16
N ILE A 14 -10.78 10.30 -11.52
CA ILE A 14 -11.85 9.54 -10.87
C ILE A 14 -11.63 8.04 -11.11
N THR A 15 -11.59 7.26 -10.05
CA THR A 15 -11.45 5.81 -10.13
C THR A 15 -12.80 5.14 -10.47
N ARG A 16 -12.77 3.91 -11.02
CA ARG A 16 -14.00 3.12 -11.32
C ARG A 16 -14.81 2.69 -10.08
N GLY A 17 -14.29 2.87 -8.92
CA GLY A 17 -14.92 3.05 -7.63
C GLY A 17 -15.64 1.91 -6.93
N LYS A 18 -16.02 0.81 -7.56
CA LYS A 18 -16.70 -0.27 -6.84
C LYS A 18 -15.80 -0.95 -5.82
N THR A 19 -16.15 -0.85 -4.54
CA THR A 19 -15.38 -1.41 -3.43
C THR A 19 -16.24 -2.38 -2.62
N ALA A 20 -15.77 -3.62 -2.45
CA ALA A 20 -16.42 -4.61 -1.60
C ALA A 20 -16.03 -4.42 -0.13
N ARG A 21 -16.96 -4.72 0.79
CA ARG A 21 -16.66 -4.78 2.22
C ARG A 21 -15.50 -5.74 2.51
N ASN A 22 -14.68 -5.39 3.47
CA ASN A 22 -13.49 -6.15 3.89
C ASN A 22 -12.41 -6.35 2.81
N ARG A 23 -12.50 -5.69 1.66
CA ARG A 23 -11.54 -5.83 0.57
C ARG A 23 -10.11 -5.55 1.01
N LEU A 24 -9.89 -4.49 1.81
CA LEU A 24 -8.56 -4.07 2.25
C LEU A 24 -8.19 -4.54 3.66
N ARG A 25 -9.02 -5.39 4.28
CA ARG A 25 -8.75 -5.94 5.63
C ARG A 25 -7.35 -6.55 5.78
N ARG A 26 -6.86 -7.25 4.76
CA ARG A 26 -5.54 -7.87 4.82
C ARG A 26 -4.41 -6.85 4.74
N VAL A 27 -4.64 -5.71 4.08
CA VAL A 27 -3.70 -4.59 4.06
C VAL A 27 -3.59 -4.00 5.47
N ASP A 28 -4.71 -3.74 6.12
CA ASP A 28 -4.74 -3.23 7.50
C ASP A 28 -4.06 -4.19 8.47
N ASN A 29 -4.34 -5.51 8.35
CA ASN A 29 -3.69 -6.53 9.18
C ASN A 29 -2.17 -6.56 8.96
N PHE A 30 -1.70 -6.37 7.72
CA PHE A 30 -0.27 -6.27 7.44
C PHE A 30 0.33 -5.03 8.10
N LEU A 31 -0.30 -3.87 7.99
CA LEU A 31 0.17 -2.63 8.60
C LEU A 31 0.28 -2.75 10.13
N CYS A 32 -0.73 -3.36 10.77
CA CYS A 32 -0.70 -3.66 12.20
C CYS A 32 0.43 -4.62 12.60
N LEU A 33 0.83 -5.52 11.71
CA LEU A 33 1.90 -6.48 11.94
C LEU A 33 3.29 -5.88 11.65
N TYR A 34 3.38 -5.09 10.59
CA TYR A 34 4.65 -4.62 10.03
C TYR A 34 5.22 -3.44 10.81
N ASP A 35 4.38 -2.43 11.08
CA ASP A 35 4.78 -1.23 11.82
C ASP A 35 3.71 -0.77 12.83
N PRO A 36 3.48 -1.56 13.88
CA PRO A 36 2.55 -1.16 14.94
C PRO A 36 3.00 0.09 15.70
N ALA A 37 4.30 0.41 15.68
CA ALA A 37 4.85 1.58 16.35
C ALA A 37 4.37 2.88 15.68
N LEU A 38 4.39 2.94 14.35
CA LEU A 38 3.89 4.09 13.59
C LEU A 38 2.40 4.33 13.86
N ILE A 39 1.59 3.25 13.96
CA ILE A 39 0.16 3.38 14.26
C ILE A 39 -0.07 3.91 15.68
N ARG A 40 0.73 3.44 16.65
CA ARG A 40 0.63 3.83 18.08
C ARG A 40 1.24 5.17 18.42
N GLN A 41 2.08 5.70 17.55
CA GLN A 41 2.77 6.97 17.81
C GLN A 41 1.76 8.09 18.12
N PRO A 42 1.86 8.77 19.26
CA PRO A 42 1.02 9.91 19.56
C PRO A 42 1.39 11.10 18.67
N ASP A 43 0.43 11.97 18.40
CA ASP A 43 0.71 13.23 17.72
C ASP A 43 1.28 14.25 18.72
N PRO A 44 2.20 15.12 18.29
CA PRO A 44 2.62 16.27 19.09
C PRO A 44 1.43 17.20 19.37
N PRO A 45 1.44 17.96 20.50
CA PRO A 45 0.38 18.92 20.80
C PRO A 45 0.12 19.89 19.63
N GLY A 46 -1.14 20.04 19.26
CA GLY A 46 -1.56 20.95 18.18
C GLY A 46 -1.28 20.44 16.76
N GLN A 47 -0.80 19.22 16.60
CA GLN A 47 -0.61 18.55 15.31
C GLN A 47 -1.53 17.35 15.17
N VAL A 48 -1.86 17.02 13.93
CA VAL A 48 -2.65 15.83 13.58
C VAL A 48 -1.96 15.09 12.45
N SER A 49 -1.65 13.81 12.68
CA SER A 49 -1.06 12.96 11.64
C SER A 49 -2.05 11.86 11.25
N TRP A 50 -2.69 12.05 10.10
CA TRP A 50 -3.76 11.18 9.61
C TRP A 50 -3.26 9.82 9.12
N TYR A 51 -4.04 8.76 9.41
CA TYR A 51 -4.11 7.64 8.48
C TYR A 51 -5.01 8.07 7.32
N VAL A 52 -4.47 8.03 6.10
CA VAL A 52 -5.19 8.46 4.89
C VAL A 52 -5.57 7.25 4.05
N ASP A 53 -6.86 7.12 3.72
CA ASP A 53 -7.37 6.20 2.71
C ASP A 53 -7.65 6.97 1.42
N LEU A 54 -6.72 6.94 0.48
CA LEU A 54 -6.79 7.67 -0.77
C LEU A 54 -7.55 6.87 -1.83
N GLY A 55 -8.60 7.47 -2.39
CA GLY A 55 -9.44 6.85 -3.39
C GLY A 55 -10.28 5.70 -2.80
N TYR A 56 -10.98 5.94 -1.69
CA TYR A 56 -11.79 4.93 -1.01
C TYR A 56 -12.95 4.39 -1.86
N GLY A 57 -13.31 5.11 -2.95
CA GLY A 57 -14.27 4.66 -3.94
C GLY A 57 -15.70 5.10 -3.67
N GLU A 58 -16.66 4.32 -4.18
CA GLU A 58 -18.09 4.69 -4.20
C GLU A 58 -18.71 4.81 -2.81
N GLU A 59 -18.21 4.00 -1.86
CA GLU A 59 -18.68 3.94 -0.47
C GLU A 59 -17.50 4.10 0.50
N ALA A 60 -17.73 4.71 1.65
CA ALA A 60 -16.72 4.98 2.67
C ALA A 60 -16.20 3.71 3.41
N PHE A 61 -16.58 2.51 2.98
CA PHE A 61 -16.33 1.25 3.70
C PHE A 61 -14.88 1.03 4.05
N THR A 62 -13.96 1.26 3.11
CA THR A 62 -12.54 0.94 3.33
C THR A 62 -11.93 1.84 4.40
N ALA A 63 -12.27 3.12 4.42
CA ALA A 63 -11.82 4.06 5.44
C ALA A 63 -12.40 3.72 6.82
N LEU A 64 -13.72 3.47 6.90
CA LEU A 64 -14.41 3.13 8.15
C LEU A 64 -13.92 1.79 8.74
N GLU A 65 -13.76 0.78 7.89
CA GLU A 65 -13.24 -0.52 8.30
C GLU A 65 -11.78 -0.45 8.78
N SER A 66 -10.97 0.44 8.18
CA SER A 66 -9.60 0.68 8.66
C SER A 66 -9.60 1.42 9.98
N ALA A 67 -10.46 2.44 10.15
CA ALA A 67 -10.63 3.12 11.42
C ALA A 67 -10.93 2.12 12.54
N GLU A 68 -11.91 1.23 12.37
CA GLU A 68 -12.26 0.20 13.34
C GLU A 68 -11.07 -0.72 13.69
N ARG A 69 -10.30 -1.16 12.68
CA ARG A 69 -9.20 -2.11 12.88
C ARG A 69 -7.97 -1.47 13.51
N LEU A 70 -7.56 -0.31 13.00
CA LEU A 70 -6.34 0.35 13.43
C LEU A 70 -6.52 0.98 14.82
N ARG A 71 -7.74 1.42 15.17
CA ARG A 71 -8.07 1.94 16.50
C ARG A 71 -8.01 0.87 17.59
N ARG A 72 -7.93 -0.40 17.27
CA ARG A 72 -7.58 -1.46 18.24
C ARG A 72 -6.14 -1.33 18.77
N LEU A 73 -5.24 -0.71 17.98
CA LEU A 73 -3.86 -0.40 18.38
C LEU A 73 -3.69 1.01 18.92
N ASN A 74 -4.44 1.97 18.41
CA ASN A 74 -4.43 3.38 18.81
C ASN A 74 -5.86 3.91 18.76
N PRO A 75 -6.61 3.91 19.88
CA PRO A 75 -8.00 4.38 19.94
C PRO A 75 -8.19 5.84 19.48
N ALA A 76 -7.14 6.67 19.56
CA ALA A 76 -7.15 8.06 19.15
C ALA A 76 -6.67 8.30 17.72
N LEU A 77 -6.45 7.22 16.92
CA LEU A 77 -5.94 7.37 15.56
C LEU A 77 -6.92 8.15 14.67
N PRO A 78 -6.51 9.32 14.14
CA PRO A 78 -7.32 10.06 13.20
C PRO A 78 -7.27 9.39 11.80
N VAL A 79 -8.44 9.31 11.15
CA VAL A 79 -8.61 8.70 9.83
C VAL A 79 -9.20 9.70 8.85
N LEU A 80 -8.55 9.88 7.71
CA LEU A 80 -8.98 10.77 6.63
C LEU A 80 -9.26 9.95 5.37
N GLY A 81 -10.52 9.87 4.96
CA GLY A 81 -10.89 9.42 3.63
C GLY A 81 -10.72 10.56 2.62
N VAL A 82 -9.96 10.32 1.55
CA VAL A 82 -9.78 11.29 0.46
C VAL A 82 -10.30 10.68 -0.83
N GLU A 83 -11.18 11.40 -1.50
CA GLU A 83 -11.74 10.99 -2.79
C GLU A 83 -11.80 12.20 -3.72
N ILE A 84 -11.60 11.95 -5.02
CA ILE A 84 -11.58 13.00 -6.04
C ILE A 84 -12.97 13.31 -6.60
N ASP A 85 -13.90 12.39 -6.44
CA ASP A 85 -15.29 12.54 -6.86
C ASP A 85 -16.11 13.23 -5.77
N PRO A 86 -16.66 14.43 -6.00
CA PRO A 86 -17.39 15.19 -4.99
C PRO A 86 -18.66 14.48 -4.50
N ASP A 87 -19.36 13.75 -5.39
CA ASP A 87 -20.58 13.05 -5.01
C ASP A 87 -20.31 11.89 -4.04
N ARG A 88 -19.13 11.24 -4.19
CA ARG A 88 -18.68 10.20 -3.26
C ARG A 88 -18.30 10.79 -1.91
N VAL A 89 -17.68 11.97 -1.91
CA VAL A 89 -17.37 12.68 -0.66
C VAL A 89 -18.65 13.06 0.05
N GLU A 90 -19.63 13.64 -0.65
CA GLU A 90 -20.92 14.05 -0.06
C GLU A 90 -21.64 12.84 0.58
N ARG A 91 -21.65 11.68 -0.08
CA ARG A 91 -22.21 10.44 0.50
C ARG A 91 -21.46 9.93 1.72
N ALA A 92 -20.17 10.27 1.88
CA ALA A 92 -19.36 9.85 3.01
C ALA A 92 -19.51 10.79 4.25
N LEU A 93 -19.87 12.05 4.07
CA LEU A 93 -20.01 13.03 5.17
C LEU A 93 -20.86 12.55 6.35
N PRO A 94 -22.02 11.86 6.16
CA PRO A 94 -22.80 11.35 7.28
C PRO A 94 -22.08 10.35 8.20
N TYR A 95 -20.96 9.80 7.78
CA TYR A 95 -20.15 8.85 8.56
C TYR A 95 -18.96 9.52 9.29
N GLU A 96 -18.86 10.85 9.25
CA GLU A 96 -17.84 11.57 10.01
C GLU A 96 -18.07 11.49 11.53
N ASP A 97 -16.97 11.41 12.26
CA ASP A 97 -16.96 11.51 13.74
C ASP A 97 -15.81 12.43 14.19
N SER A 98 -15.52 12.49 15.48
CA SER A 98 -14.43 13.33 16.02
C SER A 98 -13.05 12.96 15.46
N LEU A 99 -12.85 11.70 15.02
CA LEU A 99 -11.57 11.15 14.57
C LEU A 99 -11.59 10.68 13.11
N THR A 100 -12.74 10.74 12.43
CA THR A 100 -12.89 10.33 11.03
C THR A 100 -13.40 11.51 10.22
N ARG A 101 -12.72 11.83 9.11
CA ARG A 101 -13.12 12.90 8.17
C ARG A 101 -13.06 12.39 6.73
N PHE A 102 -13.88 13.03 5.88
CA PHE A 102 -13.90 12.80 4.45
C PHE A 102 -13.71 14.12 3.71
N ARG A 103 -12.76 14.17 2.78
CA ARG A 103 -12.44 15.40 2.06
C ARG A 103 -12.26 15.16 0.57
N LEU A 104 -12.68 16.14 -0.21
CA LEU A 104 -12.41 16.19 -1.64
C LEU A 104 -10.92 16.48 -1.87
N GLY A 105 -10.23 15.59 -2.57
CA GLY A 105 -8.80 15.72 -2.83
C GLY A 105 -8.27 14.63 -3.76
N GLY A 106 -6.98 14.69 -4.00
CA GLY A 106 -6.25 13.73 -4.83
C GLY A 106 -4.85 13.48 -4.26
N PHE A 107 -3.84 13.37 -5.11
CA PHE A 107 -2.45 13.19 -4.65
C PHE A 107 -1.95 14.36 -3.81
N ASN A 108 -2.41 15.58 -4.11
CA ASN A 108 -2.30 16.73 -3.22
C ASN A 108 -3.38 16.63 -2.14
N LEU A 109 -3.07 15.92 -1.04
CA LEU A 109 -4.04 15.70 0.04
C LEU A 109 -4.60 17.03 0.57
N PRO A 110 -5.91 17.07 0.89
CA PRO A 110 -6.57 18.27 1.38
C PRO A 110 -6.29 18.49 2.88
N LEU A 111 -5.02 18.57 3.26
CA LEU A 111 -4.57 18.78 4.62
C LEU A 111 -4.69 20.24 5.01
N LEU A 112 -5.09 20.48 6.26
CA LEU A 112 -5.19 21.83 6.86
C LEU A 112 -3.86 22.20 7.56
N PRO A 113 -3.64 23.47 7.90
CA PRO A 113 -2.48 23.87 8.69
C PRO A 113 -2.38 23.07 10.00
N GLY A 114 -1.21 22.52 10.28
CA GLY A 114 -0.97 21.64 11.43
C GLY A 114 -1.32 20.17 11.19
N GLU A 115 -1.80 19.82 10.00
CA GLU A 115 -2.08 18.43 9.61
C GLU A 115 -0.97 17.87 8.71
N SER A 116 -0.75 16.56 8.83
CA SER A 116 0.16 15.75 8.01
C SER A 116 -0.43 14.35 7.84
N ALA A 117 0.23 13.49 7.07
CA ALA A 117 -0.10 12.08 7.01
C ALA A 117 0.97 11.24 7.71
N ARG A 118 0.60 10.25 8.52
CA ARG A 118 1.53 9.23 9.05
C ARG A 118 1.57 7.99 8.18
N LEU A 119 0.44 7.66 7.57
CA LEU A 119 0.29 6.48 6.74
C LEU A 119 -0.72 6.77 5.65
N ILE A 120 -0.32 6.54 4.40
CA ILE A 120 -1.19 6.69 3.23
C ILE A 120 -1.39 5.32 2.61
N ARG A 121 -2.64 4.91 2.45
CA ARG A 121 -3.03 3.73 1.68
C ARG A 121 -3.68 4.17 0.37
N ALA A 122 -3.13 3.71 -0.77
CA ALA A 122 -3.68 3.96 -2.10
C ALA A 122 -3.81 2.63 -2.85
N PHE A 123 -5.02 2.07 -2.90
CA PHE A 123 -5.25 0.78 -3.56
C PHE A 123 -6.14 0.90 -4.78
N ASN A 124 -5.65 0.35 -5.90
CA ASN A 124 -6.29 0.41 -7.23
C ASN A 124 -6.45 1.85 -7.78
N VAL A 125 -5.75 2.82 -7.22
CA VAL A 125 -5.76 4.22 -7.65
C VAL A 125 -4.82 4.41 -8.83
N LEU A 126 -3.52 4.14 -8.65
CA LEU A 126 -2.51 4.37 -9.71
C LEU A 126 -2.60 3.38 -10.88
N ARG A 127 -3.37 2.32 -10.77
CA ARG A 127 -3.52 1.33 -11.84
C ARG A 127 -4.07 1.90 -13.15
N GLN A 128 -4.82 2.97 -13.10
CA GLN A 128 -5.42 3.63 -14.28
C GLN A 128 -4.57 4.74 -14.89
N TYR A 129 -3.44 5.07 -14.24
CA TYR A 129 -2.51 6.09 -14.71
C TYR A 129 -1.48 5.52 -15.67
N GLU A 130 -0.77 6.37 -16.39
CA GLU A 130 0.40 5.93 -17.13
C GLU A 130 1.58 5.64 -16.19
N GLU A 131 2.49 4.77 -16.60
CA GLU A 131 3.63 4.37 -15.78
C GLU A 131 4.51 5.58 -15.39
N SER A 132 4.68 6.52 -16.32
CA SER A 132 5.44 7.76 -16.11
C SER A 132 4.88 8.67 -15.03
N GLU A 133 3.57 8.59 -14.74
CA GLU A 133 2.90 9.43 -13.75
C GLU A 133 3.03 8.87 -12.32
N VAL A 134 3.40 7.58 -12.18
CA VAL A 134 3.41 6.88 -10.88
C VAL A 134 4.41 7.51 -9.92
N GLN A 135 5.62 7.83 -10.40
CA GLN A 135 6.68 8.38 -9.56
C GLN A 135 6.28 9.75 -9.01
N ASP A 136 5.79 10.64 -9.84
CA ASP A 136 5.41 12.01 -9.44
C ASP A 136 4.24 12.00 -8.45
N ALA A 137 3.26 11.12 -8.67
CA ALA A 137 2.15 10.94 -7.75
C ALA A 137 2.62 10.48 -6.36
N LEU A 138 3.56 9.52 -6.30
CA LEU A 138 4.10 9.01 -5.04
C LEU A 138 5.02 10.03 -4.35
N LEU A 139 5.79 10.80 -5.10
CA LEU A 139 6.60 11.92 -4.54
C LEU A 139 5.69 12.98 -3.94
N THR A 140 4.64 13.40 -4.65
CA THR A 140 3.65 14.36 -4.14
C THR A 140 2.99 13.89 -2.84
N LEU A 141 2.63 12.60 -2.75
CA LEU A 141 2.12 12.02 -1.51
C LEU A 141 3.19 11.98 -0.41
N GLY A 142 4.43 11.67 -0.77
CA GLY A 142 5.56 11.59 0.15
C GLY A 142 5.89 12.92 0.83
N GLU A 143 5.72 14.04 0.13
CA GLU A 143 5.93 15.39 0.70
C GLU A 143 5.04 15.63 1.93
N GLN A 144 3.85 15.05 1.94
CA GLN A 144 2.80 15.26 2.95
C GLN A 144 2.90 14.30 4.14
N LEU A 145 3.83 13.35 4.10
CA LEU A 145 4.10 12.42 5.21
C LEU A 145 4.93 13.09 6.33
N ILE A 146 4.70 12.68 7.56
CA ILE A 146 5.67 12.90 8.64
C ILE A 146 6.97 12.13 8.37
N PRO A 147 8.13 12.53 8.92
CA PRO A 147 9.32 11.69 8.94
C PRO A 147 9.02 10.31 9.54
N GLY A 148 9.48 9.25 8.91
CA GLY A 148 9.13 7.87 9.28
C GLY A 148 7.77 7.39 8.80
N GLY A 149 6.93 8.27 8.27
CA GLY A 149 5.63 7.93 7.68
C GLY A 149 5.75 7.04 6.45
N ARG A 150 4.65 6.38 6.07
CA ARG A 150 4.66 5.36 5.02
C ARG A 150 3.58 5.56 3.98
N ILE A 151 3.85 5.07 2.77
CA ILE A 151 2.85 4.82 1.73
C ILE A 151 2.79 3.31 1.48
N ILE A 152 1.58 2.77 1.41
CA ILE A 152 1.31 1.46 0.83
C ILE A 152 0.42 1.65 -0.39
N GLU A 153 1.01 1.48 -1.57
CA GLU A 153 0.33 1.65 -2.86
C GLU A 153 0.25 0.32 -3.58
N GLY A 154 -0.92 -0.07 -4.08
CA GLY A 154 -1.01 -1.36 -4.73
C GLY A 154 -2.31 -1.67 -5.43
N THR A 155 -2.36 -2.93 -5.90
CA THR A 155 -3.50 -3.47 -6.63
C THR A 155 -4.02 -4.73 -5.95
N SER A 156 -5.32 -4.80 -5.73
CA SER A 156 -5.99 -5.98 -5.19
C SER A 156 -7.02 -6.54 -6.17
N ASP A 157 -7.31 -7.85 -6.04
CA ASP A 157 -8.51 -8.41 -6.61
C ASP A 157 -9.79 -7.80 -5.97
N PRO A 158 -10.98 -8.01 -6.54
CA PRO A 158 -12.21 -7.39 -6.03
C PRO A 158 -12.54 -7.73 -4.57
N PHE A 159 -12.03 -8.84 -4.03
CA PHE A 159 -12.31 -9.32 -2.68
C PHE A 159 -11.12 -9.19 -1.72
N GLY A 160 -9.99 -8.62 -2.16
CA GLY A 160 -8.79 -8.47 -1.34
C GLY A 160 -8.13 -9.80 -0.92
N ARG A 161 -8.33 -10.86 -1.69
CA ARG A 161 -7.75 -12.19 -1.43
C ARG A 161 -6.30 -12.27 -1.87
N ILE A 162 -6.01 -11.61 -3.00
CA ILE A 162 -4.68 -11.49 -3.60
C ILE A 162 -4.44 -10.02 -3.89
N TRP A 163 -3.29 -9.53 -3.51
CA TRP A 163 -2.85 -8.18 -3.82
C TRP A 163 -1.31 -8.07 -3.80
N VAL A 164 -0.82 -7.08 -4.52
CA VAL A 164 0.59 -6.69 -4.54
C VAL A 164 0.69 -5.20 -4.32
N ALA A 165 1.66 -4.75 -3.51
CA ALA A 165 1.81 -3.35 -3.18
C ALA A 165 3.27 -2.92 -3.03
N ASN A 166 3.59 -1.72 -3.51
CA ASN A 166 4.79 -1.00 -3.15
C ASN A 166 4.70 -0.56 -1.68
N LEU A 167 5.78 -0.71 -0.95
CA LEU A 167 5.93 -0.22 0.41
C LEU A 167 7.03 0.85 0.41
N LEU A 168 6.66 2.08 0.82
CA LEU A 168 7.56 3.23 0.81
C LEU A 168 7.60 3.88 2.17
N ARG A 169 8.71 4.54 2.48
CA ARG A 169 8.91 5.26 3.74
C ARG A 169 9.57 6.61 3.50
N LYS A 170 9.06 7.65 4.16
CA LYS A 170 9.76 8.92 4.26
C LYS A 170 10.87 8.83 5.30
N GLN A 171 12.09 9.10 4.89
CA GLN A 171 13.24 9.11 5.78
C GLN A 171 13.34 10.44 6.55
N ALA A 172 14.24 10.49 7.52
CA ALA A 172 14.46 11.69 8.34
C ALA A 172 14.98 12.89 7.53
N ASP A 173 15.67 12.63 6.41
CA ASP A 173 16.14 13.65 5.45
C ASP A 173 15.03 14.20 4.53
N GLY A 174 13.80 13.70 4.68
CA GLY A 174 12.64 14.09 3.88
C GLY A 174 12.46 13.30 2.58
N GLU A 175 13.44 12.49 2.19
CA GLU A 175 13.37 11.70 0.95
C GLU A 175 12.45 10.48 1.10
N LEU A 176 11.73 10.16 0.03
CA LEU A 176 10.88 8.97 -0.04
C LEU A 176 11.67 7.79 -0.60
N TRP A 177 11.74 6.72 0.20
CA TRP A 177 12.47 5.50 -0.13
C TRP A 177 11.53 4.33 -0.38
N VAL A 178 11.90 3.47 -1.31
CA VAL A 178 11.31 2.15 -1.48
C VAL A 178 11.81 1.23 -0.36
N GLU A 179 10.91 0.53 0.33
CA GLU A 179 11.25 -0.53 1.29
C GLU A 179 11.08 -1.92 0.69
N GLY A 180 10.22 -2.05 -0.32
CA GLY A 180 10.03 -3.31 -1.03
C GLY A 180 8.73 -3.42 -1.79
N LEU A 181 8.55 -4.59 -2.40
CA LEU A 181 7.33 -5.03 -3.04
C LEU A 181 6.73 -6.18 -2.22
N LEU A 182 5.48 -6.00 -1.80
CA LEU A 182 4.76 -6.90 -0.92
C LEU A 182 3.71 -7.69 -1.68
N PHE A 183 3.78 -9.00 -1.59
CA PHE A 183 2.81 -9.94 -2.15
C PHE A 183 1.95 -10.54 -1.05
N SER A 184 0.64 -10.63 -1.27
CA SER A 184 -0.28 -11.17 -0.27
C SER A 184 -1.33 -12.10 -0.87
N THR A 185 -1.51 -13.26 -0.22
CA THR A 185 -2.59 -14.21 -0.50
C THR A 185 -3.22 -14.73 0.76
N ASN A 186 -4.53 -15.04 0.72
CA ASN A 186 -5.23 -15.77 1.77
C ASN A 186 -5.41 -17.26 1.46
N PHE A 187 -4.78 -17.73 0.40
CA PHE A 187 -4.79 -19.11 -0.09
C PHE A 187 -6.15 -19.67 -0.58
N ARG A 188 -7.22 -18.86 -0.58
CA ARG A 188 -8.55 -19.35 -0.98
C ARG A 188 -8.65 -19.72 -2.47
N TRP A 189 -7.78 -19.14 -3.30
CA TRP A 189 -7.67 -19.44 -4.74
C TRP A 189 -6.44 -20.28 -5.07
N GLY A 190 -5.95 -21.04 -4.09
CA GLY A 190 -4.70 -21.77 -4.24
C GLY A 190 -3.48 -20.89 -3.98
N PHE A 191 -2.34 -21.41 -4.34
CA PHE A 191 -1.06 -20.69 -4.36
C PHE A 191 -0.20 -21.20 -5.51
N GLU A 192 0.26 -20.28 -6.29
CA GLU A 192 1.41 -20.33 -7.18
C GLU A 192 1.84 -18.87 -7.47
N PRO A 193 3.12 -18.59 -7.73
CA PRO A 193 3.59 -17.21 -7.92
C PRO A 193 2.89 -16.47 -9.06
N ALA A 194 2.47 -17.15 -10.12
CA ALA A 194 1.80 -16.55 -11.28
C ALA A 194 0.49 -15.80 -10.92
N ILE A 195 -0.19 -16.20 -9.84
CA ILE A 195 -1.46 -15.54 -9.42
C ILE A 195 -1.29 -14.06 -9.07
N PHE A 196 -0.07 -13.63 -8.74
CA PHE A 196 0.23 -12.25 -8.39
C PHE A 196 0.45 -11.34 -9.60
N GLN A 197 0.87 -11.89 -10.73
CA GLN A 197 1.20 -11.11 -11.92
C GLN A 197 0.07 -10.14 -12.35
N PRO A 198 -1.21 -10.55 -12.43
CA PRO A 198 -2.30 -9.62 -12.76
C PRO A 198 -2.57 -8.55 -11.70
N ARG A 199 -1.90 -8.60 -10.55
CA ARG A 199 -2.06 -7.67 -9.42
C ARG A 199 -0.81 -6.84 -9.16
N LEU A 200 0.21 -6.94 -10.01
CA LEU A 200 1.38 -6.07 -9.91
C LEU A 200 0.95 -4.61 -10.00
N PRO A 201 1.53 -3.71 -9.19
CA PRO A 201 1.34 -2.27 -9.31
C PRO A 201 1.71 -1.75 -10.70
N LYS A 202 1.26 -0.54 -11.03
CA LYS A 202 1.41 0.04 -12.37
C LYS A 202 2.88 0.13 -12.82
N ASN A 203 3.78 0.40 -11.88
CA ASN A 203 5.23 0.45 -12.15
C ASN A 203 5.87 -0.91 -12.50
N PHE A 204 5.14 -2.02 -12.40
CA PHE A 204 5.67 -3.36 -12.68
C PHE A 204 4.87 -4.15 -13.70
N ILE A 205 3.55 -3.89 -13.83
CA ILE A 205 2.69 -4.78 -14.62
C ILE A 205 3.09 -4.87 -16.11
N HIS A 206 3.64 -3.79 -16.66
CA HIS A 206 4.12 -3.74 -18.04
C HIS A 206 5.59 -4.12 -18.20
N ARG A 207 6.29 -4.39 -17.07
CA ARG A 207 7.70 -4.77 -17.01
C ARG A 207 7.93 -6.27 -16.80
N MET A 208 6.90 -7.09 -16.96
CA MET A 208 7.04 -8.56 -17.00
C MET A 208 7.62 -9.01 -18.34
N LEU A 209 8.82 -8.53 -18.64
CA LEU A 209 9.55 -8.76 -19.90
C LEU A 209 10.96 -9.30 -19.60
N PRO A 210 11.54 -10.13 -20.48
CA PRO A 210 12.91 -10.63 -20.32
C PRO A 210 13.91 -9.49 -20.09
N GLY A 211 14.75 -9.63 -19.06
CA GLY A 211 15.75 -8.61 -18.67
C GLY A 211 15.28 -7.63 -17.60
N GLU A 212 13.99 -7.57 -17.30
CA GLU A 212 13.45 -6.74 -16.20
C GLU A 212 13.56 -7.47 -14.86
N THR A 213 13.88 -6.73 -13.80
CA THR A 213 14.10 -7.32 -12.46
C THR A 213 12.85 -8.02 -11.92
N ILE A 214 11.66 -7.48 -12.19
CA ILE A 214 10.40 -8.10 -11.76
C ILE A 214 10.14 -9.44 -12.45
N ASP A 215 10.49 -9.56 -13.73
CA ASP A 215 10.39 -10.81 -14.47
C ASP A 215 11.36 -11.85 -13.91
N ALA A 216 12.61 -11.45 -13.67
CA ALA A 216 13.63 -12.31 -13.05
C ALA A 216 13.20 -12.79 -11.65
N PHE A 217 12.65 -11.88 -10.80
CA PHE A 217 12.12 -12.23 -9.49
C PHE A 217 10.97 -13.23 -9.57
N MET A 218 9.98 -12.97 -10.41
CA MET A 218 8.81 -13.85 -10.57
C MET A 218 9.20 -15.22 -11.15
N SER A 219 10.15 -15.26 -12.06
CA SER A 219 10.69 -16.49 -12.64
C SER A 219 11.46 -17.31 -11.59
N ALA A 220 12.32 -16.66 -10.80
CA ALA A 220 13.01 -17.30 -9.67
C ALA A 220 12.03 -17.86 -8.65
N TRP A 221 10.97 -17.11 -8.32
CA TRP A 221 9.95 -17.59 -7.38
C TRP A 221 9.14 -18.77 -7.92
N LYS A 222 8.80 -18.78 -9.22
CA LYS A 222 8.18 -19.93 -9.88
C LYS A 222 9.08 -21.17 -9.78
N GLY A 223 10.39 -21.01 -10.05
CA GLY A 223 11.39 -22.09 -9.90
C GLY A 223 11.47 -22.59 -8.45
N ALA A 224 11.57 -21.71 -7.47
CA ALA A 224 11.59 -22.03 -6.04
C ALA A 224 10.31 -22.74 -5.57
N ALA A 225 9.15 -22.32 -6.05
CA ALA A 225 7.88 -22.96 -5.76
C ALA A 225 7.82 -24.38 -6.38
N LEU A 226 8.30 -24.55 -7.60
CA LEU A 226 8.39 -25.87 -8.26
C LEU A 226 9.37 -26.80 -7.51
N ALA A 227 10.54 -26.31 -7.14
CA ALA A 227 11.55 -27.08 -6.39
C ALA A 227 11.02 -27.56 -5.02
N THR A 228 10.07 -26.82 -4.43
CA THR A 228 9.47 -27.15 -3.13
C THR A 228 8.07 -27.76 -3.25
N ILE A 229 7.65 -28.21 -4.44
CA ILE A 229 6.27 -28.67 -4.71
C ILE A 229 5.83 -29.81 -3.81
N GLY A 230 6.73 -30.68 -3.38
CA GLY A 230 6.44 -31.78 -2.46
C GLY A 230 5.87 -31.30 -1.11
N VAL A 231 6.23 -30.09 -0.66
CA VAL A 231 5.71 -29.51 0.59
C VAL A 231 4.21 -29.13 0.47
N ARG A 232 3.68 -29.04 -0.75
CA ARG A 232 2.24 -28.78 -1.00
C ARG A 232 1.33 -29.81 -0.35
N THR A 233 1.79 -31.06 -0.16
CA THR A 233 1.04 -32.12 0.53
C THR A 233 0.75 -31.76 1.99
N LEU A 234 1.59 -30.92 2.61
CA LEU A 234 1.39 -30.41 3.98
C LEU A 234 0.47 -29.18 4.02
N GLY A 235 0.08 -28.66 2.85
CA GLY A 235 -0.81 -27.51 2.70
C GLY A 235 -0.20 -26.32 1.96
N LEU A 236 -1.07 -25.48 1.41
CA LEU A 236 -0.65 -24.32 0.57
C LEU A 236 0.19 -23.30 1.35
N ARG A 237 -0.09 -23.12 2.62
CA ARG A 237 0.64 -22.20 3.50
C ARG A 237 2.08 -22.67 3.73
N GLN A 238 2.27 -23.94 3.96
CA GLN A 238 3.58 -24.57 4.13
C GLN A 238 4.39 -24.48 2.85
N TRP A 239 3.74 -24.74 1.73
CA TRP A 239 4.38 -24.59 0.41
C TRP A 239 4.77 -23.15 0.10
N PHE A 240 3.91 -22.18 0.37
CA PHE A 240 4.25 -20.75 0.26
C PHE A 240 5.48 -20.38 1.09
N ILE A 241 5.55 -20.84 2.35
CA ILE A 241 6.71 -20.60 3.23
C ILE A 241 7.97 -21.25 2.64
N ALA A 242 7.88 -22.51 2.23
CA ALA A 242 9.02 -23.25 1.65
C ALA A 242 9.53 -22.55 0.40
N SER A 243 8.64 -22.12 -0.50
CA SER A 243 9.02 -21.39 -1.72
C SER A 243 9.70 -20.05 -1.42
N ALA A 244 9.27 -19.34 -0.36
CA ALA A 244 9.88 -18.09 0.06
C ALA A 244 11.29 -18.30 0.66
N LEU A 245 11.49 -19.37 1.42
CA LEU A 245 12.80 -19.73 1.95
C LEU A 245 13.76 -20.14 0.84
N ALA A 246 13.31 -20.98 -0.10
CA ALA A 246 14.11 -21.36 -1.26
C ALA A 246 14.48 -20.14 -2.13
N LEU A 247 13.56 -19.19 -2.31
CA LEU A 247 13.84 -17.94 -3.00
C LEU A 247 14.95 -17.13 -2.29
N ARG A 248 14.95 -17.12 -0.96
CA ARG A 248 16.03 -16.50 -0.15
C ARG A 248 17.38 -17.20 -0.37
N GLU A 249 17.40 -18.54 -0.44
CA GLU A 249 18.61 -19.32 -0.71
C GLU A 249 19.18 -19.05 -2.11
N LEU A 250 18.31 -18.70 -3.08
CA LEU A 250 18.72 -18.22 -4.40
C LEU A 250 19.29 -16.79 -4.40
N GLY A 251 19.43 -16.14 -3.23
CA GLY A 251 20.03 -14.82 -3.08
C GLY A 251 19.03 -13.65 -3.14
N TRP A 252 17.72 -13.90 -3.34
CA TRP A 252 16.75 -12.82 -3.34
C TRP A 252 16.50 -12.26 -1.93
N PRO A 253 16.54 -10.94 -1.75
CA PRO A 253 16.40 -10.31 -0.44
C PRO A 253 14.93 -10.28 0.03
N VAL A 254 14.37 -11.45 0.33
CA VAL A 254 13.01 -11.58 0.84
C VAL A 254 12.97 -11.66 2.36
N GLU A 255 11.87 -11.18 2.94
CA GLU A 255 11.60 -11.28 4.37
C GLU A 255 11.23 -12.72 4.74
N THR A 256 11.94 -13.30 5.70
CA THR A 256 11.77 -14.70 6.13
C THR A 256 11.18 -14.88 7.52
N ARG A 257 10.79 -13.80 8.20
CA ARG A 257 10.12 -13.90 9.50
C ARG A 257 8.87 -14.80 9.39
N LYS A 258 8.76 -15.75 10.30
CA LYS A 258 7.70 -16.78 10.27
C LYS A 258 6.29 -16.19 10.31
N ARG A 259 6.07 -15.14 11.12
CA ARG A 259 4.72 -14.59 11.34
C ARG A 259 4.11 -13.98 10.09
N PRO A 260 4.79 -13.09 9.33
CA PRO A 260 4.27 -12.59 8.04
C PRO A 260 4.04 -13.72 7.03
N LEU A 261 5.01 -14.62 6.85
CA LEU A 261 4.90 -15.72 5.89
C LEU A 261 3.71 -16.65 6.21
N ARG A 262 3.50 -16.99 7.49
CA ARG A 262 2.34 -17.79 7.92
C ARG A 262 1.00 -17.12 7.61
N GLN A 263 0.97 -15.80 7.56
CA GLN A 263 -0.22 -15.03 7.19
C GLN A 263 -0.35 -14.82 5.68
N GLY A 264 0.57 -15.35 4.88
CA GLY A 264 0.55 -15.23 3.42
C GLY A 264 1.05 -13.87 2.91
N TYR A 265 2.01 -13.27 3.59
CA TYR A 265 2.72 -12.07 3.17
C TYR A 265 4.16 -12.41 2.82
N LEU A 266 4.60 -12.08 1.61
CA LEU A 266 5.99 -12.12 1.18
C LEU A 266 6.44 -10.72 0.80
N LEU A 267 7.42 -10.18 1.51
CA LEU A 267 8.04 -8.91 1.20
C LEU A 267 9.37 -9.18 0.48
N TRP A 268 9.46 -8.80 -0.77
CA TRP A 268 10.72 -8.64 -1.48
C TRP A 268 11.29 -7.27 -1.10
N LYS A 269 12.36 -7.30 -0.30
CA LYS A 269 13.04 -6.08 0.17
C LYS A 269 13.77 -5.43 -0.99
N ARG A 270 13.53 -4.16 -1.16
CA ARG A 270 14.20 -3.29 -2.13
C ARG A 270 14.60 -2.03 -1.40
N SER A 271 15.61 -1.33 -1.87
CA SER A 271 16.04 -0.09 -1.24
C SER A 271 16.48 0.89 -2.31
N GLY A 272 16.19 2.16 -2.09
CA GLY A 272 16.60 3.24 -2.98
C GLY A 272 15.59 4.38 -2.95
N ARG A 273 16.05 5.56 -3.35
CA ARG A 273 15.21 6.75 -3.40
C ARG A 273 14.23 6.64 -4.57
N VAL A 274 12.98 7.00 -4.32
CA VAL A 274 11.94 7.04 -5.37
C VAL A 274 12.37 7.97 -6.49
N ARG A 275 12.91 9.14 -6.15
CA ARG A 275 13.40 10.14 -7.12
C ARG A 275 14.46 9.60 -8.09
N ASP A 276 15.30 8.66 -7.65
CA ASP A 276 16.36 8.06 -8.45
C ASP A 276 15.89 6.87 -9.29
N GLY A 277 14.59 6.60 -9.31
CA GLY A 277 13.97 5.53 -10.11
C GLY A 277 13.93 4.16 -9.43
N ALA A 278 14.15 4.08 -8.10
CA ALA A 278 14.10 2.82 -7.34
C ALA A 278 12.74 2.10 -7.41
N LEU A 279 11.68 2.77 -7.84
CA LEU A 279 10.37 2.15 -8.09
C LEU A 279 10.40 1.14 -9.24
N PHE A 280 11.23 1.39 -10.25
CA PHE A 280 11.21 0.66 -11.52
C PHE A 280 12.35 -0.35 -11.64
N ARG A 281 13.45 -0.12 -10.97
CA ARG A 281 14.67 -0.94 -11.04
C ARG A 281 15.35 -1.02 -9.68
N ASP A 282 16.14 -2.05 -9.47
CA ASP A 282 17.04 -2.09 -8.33
C ASP A 282 18.22 -1.16 -8.61
N LEU A 283 18.48 -0.25 -7.68
CA LEU A 283 19.67 0.60 -7.73
C LEU A 283 20.85 -0.18 -7.14
N PRO A 284 22.05 -0.04 -7.68
CA PRO A 284 23.24 -0.58 -7.03
C PRO A 284 23.35 0.00 -5.62
N ALA A 285 23.77 -0.86 -4.67
CA ALA A 285 23.95 -0.50 -3.27
C ALA A 285 25.07 0.54 -3.08
#